data_aaeeb861170d779033d575edb8bc330d
#
_entry.id   aaeeb861170d779033d575edb8bc330d
#
_cell.length_a   1.000
_cell.length_b   1.000
_cell.length_c   1.000
_cell.angle_alpha   90.00
_cell.angle_beta   90.00
_cell.angle_gamma   90.00
#
_symmetry.space_group_name_H-M   'P 1'
#
loop_
_entity.id
_entity.type
_entity.pdbx_description
1 polymer ?
#
loop_
_entity_poly.entity_id
_entity_poly.type
_entity_poly.pdbx_seq_one_letter_code
_entity_poly.pdbx_strand_id
1 'polypeptide(L)'
;MQKGPAFGNICGMTFDEAFERLGRSKFRSRFRLTAADWVYIERVGMETVERHAADFVRSKLSAAVPANDGRQTPMRGHPVFKALHATACCCRGCMEKWCRVGRGVPLSDAQQTKTVNLILEWIKRQAKPHATVTEESC
;
A
#
# COMPACT_ATOMS: atom_id res chain seq x y z
N MET A 1 2.64 24.63 -8.77
CA MET A 1 2.06 24.15 -9.00
C MET A 1 1.75 23.13 -8.33
N GLN A 2 1.12 22.71 -8.23
CA GLN A 2 0.73 21.78 -7.60
C GLN A 2 0.87 20.68 -8.19
N LYS A 3 1.32 19.98 -7.88
CA LYS A 3 1.51 18.93 -8.40
C LYS A 3 0.52 18.10 -8.24
N GLY A 4 -0.15 17.79 -8.68
CA GLY A 4 -1.15 16.86 -8.62
C GLY A 4 -2.07 17.01 -7.52
N PRO A 5 -3.12 16.28 -7.55
CA PRO A 5 -4.12 16.31 -6.54
C PRO A 5 -3.57 15.89 -5.23
N ALA A 6 -4.10 16.40 -4.18
CA ALA A 6 -3.65 16.06 -2.86
C ALA A 6 -3.76 14.59 -2.57
N PHE A 7 -4.76 13.91 -3.10
CA PHE A 7 -4.90 12.51 -2.77
C PHE A 7 -3.83 11.67 -3.45
N GLY A 8 -3.08 12.22 -4.36
CA GLY A 8 -2.02 11.48 -4.98
C GLY A 8 -0.71 11.59 -4.24
N ASN A 9 -0.72 12.32 -3.10
CA ASN A 9 0.50 12.51 -2.37
C ASN A 9 0.46 11.83 -1.04
N ILE A 10 1.64 11.56 -0.50
CA ILE A 10 1.75 11.13 0.86
C ILE A 10 2.94 11.91 1.35
N CYS A 11 2.74 12.74 2.34
CA CYS A 11 3.78 13.60 2.87
C CYS A 11 4.47 14.42 1.81
N GLY A 12 3.70 14.94 0.89
CA GLY A 12 4.24 15.80 -0.15
C GLY A 12 4.85 15.10 -1.34
N MET A 13 4.86 13.78 -1.35
CA MET A 13 5.38 13.05 -2.49
C MET A 13 4.25 12.61 -3.39
N THR A 14 4.47 12.65 -4.70
CA THR A 14 3.51 12.08 -5.62
C THR A 14 3.65 10.55 -5.58
N PHE A 15 2.70 9.85 -6.17
CA PHE A 15 2.81 8.40 -6.25
C PHE A 15 4.09 8.00 -6.97
N ASP A 16 4.41 8.67 -8.08
CA ASP A 16 5.61 8.29 -8.83
C ASP A 16 6.87 8.47 -7.99
N GLU A 17 6.95 9.57 -7.25
CA GLU A 17 8.12 9.80 -6.41
C GLU A 17 8.21 8.77 -5.31
N ALA A 18 7.09 8.41 -4.71
CA ALA A 18 7.08 7.43 -3.65
C ALA A 18 7.53 6.07 -4.17
N PHE A 19 7.00 5.66 -5.33
CA PHE A 19 7.34 4.35 -5.86
C PHE A 19 8.77 4.29 -6.36
N GLU A 20 9.28 5.39 -6.86
CA GLU A 20 10.67 5.41 -7.27
C GLU A 20 11.55 5.22 -6.05
N ARG A 21 11.25 5.91 -4.97
CA ARG A 21 12.03 5.79 -3.76
C ARG A 21 11.97 4.37 -3.20
N LEU A 22 10.77 3.80 -3.14
CA LEU A 22 10.60 2.45 -2.61
C LEU A 22 11.27 1.41 -3.50
N GLY A 23 11.33 1.66 -4.80
CA GLY A 23 11.96 0.74 -5.72
C GLY A 23 13.46 0.57 -5.52
N ARG A 24 14.07 1.50 -4.77
CA ARG A 24 15.50 1.37 -4.49
C ARG A 24 15.77 0.39 -3.36
N SER A 25 14.72 -0.04 -2.65
CA SER A 25 14.88 -0.99 -1.57
C SER A 25 14.80 -2.40 -2.12
N LYS A 26 15.82 -3.21 -1.92
CA LYS A 26 15.79 -4.58 -2.40
C LYS A 26 14.67 -5.35 -1.74
N PHE A 27 14.46 -5.11 -0.45
CA PHE A 27 13.41 -5.83 0.25
C PHE A 27 12.04 -5.46 -0.30
N ARG A 28 11.75 -4.16 -0.44
CA ARG A 28 10.42 -3.74 -0.82
C ARG A 28 10.14 -3.99 -2.30
N SER A 29 11.15 -3.89 -3.13
CA SER A 29 10.95 -4.09 -4.57
C SER A 29 10.69 -5.55 -4.93
N ARG A 30 10.86 -6.46 -3.97
CA ARG A 30 10.62 -7.87 -4.26
C ARG A 30 9.15 -8.26 -4.20
N PHE A 31 8.30 -7.44 -3.59
CA PHE A 31 6.92 -7.83 -3.44
C PHE A 31 6.17 -7.73 -4.76
N ARG A 32 5.39 -8.74 -5.06
CA ARG A 32 4.61 -8.79 -6.27
C ARG A 32 3.32 -9.52 -6.01
N LEU A 33 2.28 -9.18 -6.71
CA LEU A 33 1.04 -9.93 -6.63
C LEU A 33 1.16 -11.16 -7.52
N THR A 34 0.70 -12.28 -7.00
CA THR A 34 0.72 -13.53 -7.76
C THR A 34 -0.59 -13.70 -8.49
N ALA A 35 -0.68 -14.71 -9.33
CA ALA A 35 -1.94 -15.03 -10.01
C ALA A 35 -3.04 -15.29 -9.00
N ALA A 36 -2.72 -15.96 -7.88
CA ALA A 36 -3.72 -16.23 -6.85
C ALA A 36 -4.22 -14.94 -6.21
N ASP A 37 -3.32 -13.97 -6.01
CA ASP A 37 -3.74 -12.67 -5.47
C ASP A 37 -4.73 -12.01 -6.41
N TRP A 38 -4.48 -12.06 -7.73
CA TRP A 38 -5.37 -11.45 -8.68
C TRP A 38 -6.71 -12.17 -8.77
N VAL A 39 -6.70 -13.50 -8.66
CA VAL A 39 -7.96 -14.25 -8.63
C VAL A 39 -8.79 -13.79 -7.43
N TYR A 40 -8.15 -13.61 -6.28
CA TYR A 40 -8.86 -13.14 -5.09
C TYR A 40 -9.42 -11.74 -5.31
N ILE A 41 -8.61 -10.82 -5.86
CA ILE A 41 -9.03 -9.45 -6.08
C ILE A 41 -10.22 -9.42 -7.04
N GLU A 42 -10.17 -10.22 -8.09
CA GLU A 42 -11.28 -10.22 -9.04
C GLU A 42 -12.54 -10.84 -8.45
N ARG A 43 -12.37 -11.82 -7.57
CA ARG A 43 -13.53 -12.45 -6.96
C ARG A 43 -14.24 -11.52 -5.98
N VAL A 44 -13.49 -10.79 -5.16
CA VAL A 44 -14.13 -9.95 -4.15
C VAL A 44 -14.34 -8.51 -4.61
N GLY A 45 -13.61 -8.07 -5.62
CA GLY A 45 -13.74 -6.71 -6.15
C GLY A 45 -12.82 -5.72 -5.47
N MET A 46 -12.42 -4.69 -6.21
CA MET A 46 -11.52 -3.68 -5.66
C MET A 46 -12.14 -2.91 -4.52
N GLU A 47 -13.44 -2.73 -4.52
CA GLU A 47 -14.07 -2.03 -3.40
C GLU A 47 -13.88 -2.79 -2.11
N THR A 48 -13.94 -4.12 -2.16
CA THR A 48 -13.72 -4.93 -0.98
C THR A 48 -12.26 -4.84 -0.55
N VAL A 49 -11.34 -4.86 -1.50
CA VAL A 49 -9.92 -4.74 -1.19
C VAL A 49 -9.65 -3.38 -0.53
N GLU A 50 -10.29 -2.33 -1.04
CA GLU A 50 -10.12 -1.01 -0.46
C GLU A 50 -10.64 -0.99 0.97
N ARG A 51 -11.77 -1.64 1.21
CA ARG A 51 -12.32 -1.69 2.56
C ARG A 51 -11.40 -2.44 3.51
N HIS A 52 -10.80 -3.53 3.04
CA HIS A 52 -9.86 -4.28 3.85
C HIS A 52 -8.64 -3.42 4.18
N ALA A 53 -8.16 -2.65 3.20
CA ALA A 53 -7.01 -1.78 3.43
C ALA A 53 -7.36 -0.71 4.46
N ALA A 54 -8.54 -0.09 4.31
CA ALA A 54 -8.95 0.96 5.23
C ALA A 54 -9.13 0.42 6.64
N ASP A 55 -9.71 -0.78 6.77
CA ASP A 55 -9.90 -1.37 8.09
C ASP A 55 -8.56 -1.69 8.74
N PHE A 56 -7.61 -2.19 7.97
CA PHE A 56 -6.30 -2.52 8.51
C PHE A 56 -5.58 -1.24 8.96
N VAL A 57 -5.62 -0.20 8.13
CA VAL A 57 -4.94 1.04 8.48
C VAL A 57 -5.54 1.61 9.75
N ARG A 58 -6.88 1.61 9.84
CA ARG A 58 -7.53 2.17 11.01
C ARG A 58 -7.23 1.35 12.27
N SER A 59 -7.31 0.05 12.17
CA SER A 59 -7.21 -0.79 13.36
C SER A 59 -5.79 -1.14 13.76
N LYS A 60 -4.86 -1.21 12.81
CA LYS A 60 -3.52 -1.68 13.09
C LYS A 60 -2.44 -0.62 12.98
N LEU A 61 -2.71 0.47 12.31
CA LEU A 61 -1.67 1.47 12.08
C LEU A 61 -1.99 2.85 12.64
N SER A 62 -3.25 3.19 12.82
CA SER A 62 -3.59 4.57 13.11
C SER A 62 -3.25 5.06 14.51
N ALA A 63 -3.11 4.16 15.46
CA ALA A 63 -2.84 4.58 16.84
C ALA A 63 -1.46 5.22 16.95
N ALA A 64 -1.30 6.12 17.90
CA ALA A 64 -0.01 6.75 18.12
C ALA A 64 1.09 5.71 18.36
N VAL A 65 0.75 4.66 19.10
CA VAL A 65 1.68 3.56 19.37
C VAL A 65 0.91 2.27 19.15
N PRO A 66 0.90 1.76 17.92
CA PRO A 66 0.15 0.54 17.66
C PRO A 66 0.73 -0.65 18.42
N ALA A 67 -0.14 -1.57 18.78
CA ALA A 67 0.32 -2.80 19.41
C ALA A 67 1.19 -3.56 18.43
N ASN A 68 2.28 -4.12 18.93
CA ASN A 68 3.19 -4.92 18.10
C ASN A 68 3.73 -4.16 16.90
N ASP A 69 4.03 -2.87 17.06
CA ASP A 69 4.53 -2.11 15.92
C ASP A 69 5.80 -2.74 15.40
N GLY A 70 5.83 -2.97 14.12
CA GLY A 70 6.91 -3.67 13.44
C GLY A 70 6.55 -5.10 13.11
N ARG A 71 5.48 -5.65 13.70
CA ARG A 71 5.09 -7.02 13.46
C ARG A 71 3.61 -7.18 13.18
N GLN A 72 2.86 -6.08 13.07
CA GLN A 72 1.42 -6.18 12.91
C GLN A 72 0.98 -6.65 11.52
N THR A 73 1.81 -6.54 10.52
CA THR A 73 1.42 -6.89 9.16
C THR A 73 2.04 -8.21 8.75
N PRO A 74 1.21 -9.23 8.45
CA PRO A 74 1.75 -10.50 7.99
C PRO A 74 2.46 -10.34 6.65
N MET A 75 3.39 -11.23 6.36
CA MET A 75 4.17 -11.15 5.13
C MET A 75 3.40 -11.67 3.92
N ARG A 76 2.36 -12.45 4.13
CA ARG A 76 1.59 -13.02 3.04
C ARG A 76 0.18 -13.31 3.50
N GLY A 77 -0.65 -13.78 2.63
CA GLY A 77 -2.02 -14.17 2.99
C GLY A 77 -3.08 -13.24 2.46
N HIS A 78 -2.70 -12.05 2.00
CA HIS A 78 -3.68 -11.11 1.46
C HIS A 78 -2.92 -10.12 0.61
N PRO A 79 -3.46 -9.73 -0.56
CA PRO A 79 -2.76 -8.74 -1.39
C PRO A 79 -2.49 -7.42 -0.68
N VAL A 80 -3.37 -7.01 0.24
CA VAL A 80 -3.15 -5.78 1.00
C VAL A 80 -1.91 -5.92 1.87
N PHE A 81 -1.63 -7.11 2.43
CA PHE A 81 -0.46 -7.29 3.26
C PHE A 81 0.81 -7.10 2.43
N LYS A 82 0.82 -7.62 1.20
CA LYS A 82 1.98 -7.44 0.33
C LYS A 82 2.15 -5.98 -0.04
N ALA A 83 1.03 -5.30 -0.32
CA ALA A 83 1.08 -3.89 -0.66
C ALA A 83 1.60 -3.05 0.52
N LEU A 84 1.20 -3.41 1.73
CA LEU A 84 1.67 -2.68 2.90
C LEU A 84 3.19 -2.76 3.04
N HIS A 85 3.75 -3.96 2.85
CA HIS A 85 5.20 -4.10 2.93
C HIS A 85 5.89 -3.40 1.76
N ALA A 86 5.34 -3.53 0.56
CA ALA A 86 5.95 -2.92 -0.61
C ALA A 86 5.97 -1.40 -0.52
N THR A 87 4.96 -0.82 0.13
CA THR A 87 4.83 0.63 0.21
C THR A 87 5.35 1.19 1.53
N ALA A 88 5.96 0.35 2.36
CA ALA A 88 6.51 0.76 3.65
C ALA A 88 5.44 1.28 4.61
N CYS A 89 4.20 0.81 4.43
CA CYS A 89 3.12 1.13 5.34
C CYS A 89 2.80 -0.03 6.26
N CYS A 90 3.75 -0.95 6.43
CA CYS A 90 3.52 -2.14 7.22
C CYS A 90 3.61 -1.87 8.72
N CYS A 91 4.21 -0.78 9.13
CA CYS A 91 4.27 -0.38 10.52
C CYS A 91 4.59 1.10 10.58
N ARG A 92 4.38 1.72 11.74
CA ARG A 92 4.61 3.15 11.88
C ARG A 92 6.08 3.52 11.77
N GLY A 93 6.97 2.61 12.17
CA GLY A 93 8.40 2.85 12.00
C GLY A 93 8.80 2.94 10.55
N CYS A 94 8.26 2.05 9.72
CA CYS A 94 8.56 2.09 8.29
C CYS A 94 7.91 3.32 7.64
N MET A 95 6.70 3.68 8.07
CA MET A 95 6.04 4.86 7.54
C MET A 95 6.85 6.11 7.87
N GLU A 96 7.43 6.17 9.05
CA GLU A 96 8.23 7.33 9.40
C GLU A 96 9.48 7.40 8.52
N LYS A 97 10.14 6.27 8.36
CA LYS A 97 11.37 6.25 7.60
C LYS A 97 11.16 6.48 6.12
N TRP A 98 10.16 5.86 5.55
CA TRP A 98 9.96 5.90 4.10
C TRP A 98 8.90 6.87 3.61
N CYS A 99 7.88 7.13 4.43
CA CYS A 99 6.77 7.97 4.01
C CYS A 99 6.70 9.29 4.77
N ARG A 100 7.64 9.49 5.67
CA ARG A 100 7.73 10.73 6.45
C ARG A 100 6.49 11.00 7.29
N VAL A 101 5.87 9.94 7.77
CA VAL A 101 4.72 10.06 8.63
C VAL A 101 5.20 9.80 10.05
N GLY A 102 5.19 10.83 10.89
CA GLY A 102 5.81 10.74 12.21
C GLY A 102 5.15 9.76 13.13
N ARG A 103 5.95 9.16 14.01
CA ARG A 103 5.44 8.24 15.01
C ARG A 103 5.00 9.01 16.22
N GLY A 104 4.24 8.36 17.07
CA GLY A 104 3.86 8.95 18.36
C GLY A 104 2.62 9.81 18.30
N VAL A 105 2.03 9.97 17.14
CA VAL A 105 0.81 10.74 16.96
C VAL A 105 -0.15 9.90 16.16
N PRO A 106 -1.44 9.86 16.50
CA PRO A 106 -2.37 9.07 15.71
C PRO A 106 -2.45 9.58 14.27
N LEU A 107 -2.70 8.68 13.34
CA LEU A 107 -2.87 9.11 11.96
C LEU A 107 -4.17 9.88 11.84
N SER A 108 -4.12 11.02 11.18
CA SER A 108 -5.33 11.77 10.90
C SER A 108 -6.17 11.02 9.86
N ASP A 109 -7.40 11.41 9.69
CA ASP A 109 -8.24 10.81 8.67
C ASP A 109 -7.62 11.02 7.30
N ALA A 110 -7.05 12.18 7.04
CA ALA A 110 -6.40 12.44 5.76
C ALA A 110 -5.19 11.54 5.56
N GLN A 111 -4.41 11.31 6.61
CA GLN A 111 -3.26 10.43 6.49
C GLN A 111 -3.69 9.00 6.26
N GLN A 112 -4.77 8.55 6.91
CA GLN A 112 -5.28 7.21 6.69
C GLN A 112 -5.74 7.06 5.25
N THR A 113 -6.46 8.04 4.71
CA THR A 113 -6.91 7.99 3.34
C THR A 113 -5.75 7.95 2.36
N LYS A 114 -4.73 8.76 2.60
CA LYS A 114 -3.57 8.77 1.70
C LYS A 114 -2.83 7.44 1.75
N THR A 115 -2.78 6.83 2.93
CA THR A 115 -2.13 5.53 3.06
C THR A 115 -2.89 4.47 2.26
N VAL A 116 -4.21 4.47 2.37
CA VAL A 116 -5.03 3.53 1.62
C VAL A 116 -4.84 3.76 0.12
N ASN A 117 -4.81 5.03 -0.30
CA ASN A 117 -4.63 5.34 -1.71
C ASN A 117 -3.28 4.85 -2.24
N LEU A 118 -2.24 4.94 -1.42
CA LEU A 118 -0.93 4.47 -1.83
C LEU A 118 -0.95 2.94 -2.00
N ILE A 119 -1.60 2.24 -1.06
CA ILE A 119 -1.73 0.79 -1.14
C ILE A 119 -2.47 0.39 -2.40
N LEU A 120 -3.58 1.06 -2.69
CA LEU A 120 -4.37 0.71 -3.86
C LEU A 120 -3.65 1.04 -5.15
N GLU A 121 -2.91 2.14 -5.16
CA GLU A 121 -2.17 2.49 -6.36
C GLU A 121 -1.08 1.47 -6.64
N TRP A 122 -0.42 0.97 -5.59
CA TRP A 122 0.58 -0.07 -5.77
C TRP A 122 -0.05 -1.32 -6.41
N ILE A 123 -1.23 -1.71 -5.91
CA ILE A 123 -1.91 -2.87 -6.44
C ILE A 123 -2.27 -2.64 -7.90
N LYS A 124 -2.79 -1.46 -8.23
CA LYS A 124 -3.19 -1.17 -9.60
C LYS A 124 -2.01 -1.18 -10.56
N ARG A 125 -0.83 -0.84 -10.08
CA ARG A 125 0.35 -0.82 -10.95
C ARG A 125 0.99 -2.18 -11.13
N GLN A 126 0.51 -3.20 -10.39
CA GLN A 126 1.03 -4.54 -10.57
C GLN A 126 0.45 -5.13 -11.85
N ALA A 127 1.27 -5.76 -12.64
CA ALA A 127 0.80 -6.35 -13.87
C ALA A 127 0.00 -7.62 -13.57
N LYS A 128 -1.15 -7.73 -14.22
CA LYS A 128 -1.91 -8.96 -14.11
C LYS A 128 -1.27 -9.97 -15.03
N PRO A 129 -0.96 -11.15 -14.53
CA PRO A 129 -0.29 -12.14 -15.36
C PRO A 129 -1.00 -12.42 -16.66
N HIS A 130 -2.31 -12.62 -16.60
CA HIS A 130 -3.01 -12.98 -17.81
C HIS A 130 -3.29 -11.79 -18.69
N ALA A 131 -3.20 -10.62 -18.16
CA ALA A 131 -3.52 -9.46 -18.95
C ALA A 131 -2.53 -9.31 -20.06
N THR A 132 -1.31 -9.67 -19.82
CA THR A 132 -0.36 -9.48 -20.86
C THR A 132 -0.48 -10.54 -21.88
N VAL A 133 -0.99 -11.66 -21.53
CA VAL A 133 -1.06 -12.71 -22.48
C VAL A 133 -2.31 -12.72 -23.20
N THR A 134 -3.34 -12.66 -22.48
CA THR A 134 -4.56 -12.82 -23.12
C THR A 134 -4.86 -11.79 -24.00
N GLU A 135 -4.60 -10.71 -23.64
CA GLU A 135 -4.99 -9.74 -24.44
C GLU A 135 -4.53 -9.94 -25.71
N GLU A 136 -3.40 -10.14 -25.87
CA GLU A 136 -2.98 -10.23 -27.12
C GLU A 136 -3.33 -11.39 -27.70
N SER A 137 -3.38 -12.30 -27.04
CA SER A 137 -3.65 -13.50 -27.68
C SER A 137 -5.04 -13.50 -28.09
N CYS A 138 -5.75 -12.72 -27.56
CA CYS A 138 -7.08 -12.81 -27.96
C CYS A 138 -7.36 -12.27 -29.07
#